data_a0a0992e82d929fcdc0f0be53e284d28
#
_entry.id   a0a0992e82d929fcdc0f0be53e284d28
#
_cell.length_a   1.000
_cell.length_b   1.000
_cell.length_c   1.000
_cell.angle_alpha   90.00
_cell.angle_beta   90.00
_cell.angle_gamma   90.00
#
_symmetry.space_group_name_H-M   'P 1'
#
loop_
_entity.id
_entity.type
_entity.pdbx_description
1 polymer ?
#
loop_
_entity_poly.entity_id
_entity_poly.type
_entity_poly.pdbx_seq_one_letter_code
_entity_poly.pdbx_strand_id
1 'polypeptide(L)'
;MKYTRNLLPILFIVVVFSFPSNKDISEAFINVAEVGNPAVVSILTEKVIESNYHHFFDPFGGQIPKDQYRGHSMGSGVIINSVEGYIVTNNHVIEDANEIKVVLLDKREVEAELIAADPPSDLAILKIKPTNLSTINLGDSDKMSVGEWVVAIGSPFGLHLNHTVTAGIVSAVGRSSVMSRNNFEDFIQHDAAINPGNSGGALFNLDGELIGINTAIATDGFSRANVGVGFAIPINMVKRVMEDLISDGKVTRGWLGVSIQDLDEGMAKALKLEDRNGAIISQVIKDSPAEEAGMKEQDVIIQVDGEKVNDSSNLKNLISSGRPNDKTKLIVIRDGDEKNLIVTLGTRPNEKDLTATYSSGVKSFDLLGLRVETYETEDGVLSMVKEGVKVLEIKPGSPADYENIHQGDIIVEIGKNTIADENNYNSALEDYSLGDTIMFRILRGNSPLYIAFEIN
;
A
#
# COMPACT_ATOMS: atom_id res chain seq x y z
N MET A 1 -8.66 -51.81 -69.79
CA MET A 1 -8.95 -51.05 -68.61
C MET A 1 -7.69 -50.30 -68.21
N LYS A 2 -7.63 -48.99 -68.46
CA LYS A 2 -6.48 -48.13 -68.05
C LYS A 2 -6.88 -47.42 -66.74
N TYR A 3 -6.18 -47.69 -65.66
CA TYR A 3 -6.32 -46.97 -64.38
C TYR A 3 -5.48 -45.69 -64.47
N THR A 4 -6.12 -44.55 -64.57
CA THR A 4 -5.48 -43.23 -64.32
C THR A 4 -5.43 -42.95 -62.84
N ARG A 5 -4.24 -42.95 -62.22
CA ARG A 5 -3.96 -42.53 -60.90
C ARG A 5 -3.93 -40.99 -60.79
N ASN A 6 -4.97 -40.38 -60.27
CA ASN A 6 -4.96 -38.94 -59.97
C ASN A 6 -4.05 -38.74 -58.70
N LEU A 7 -2.88 -38.15 -58.90
CA LEU A 7 -2.04 -37.63 -57.85
C LEU A 7 -2.55 -36.23 -57.48
N LEU A 8 -3.14 -36.10 -56.27
CA LEU A 8 -3.44 -34.82 -55.63
C LEU A 8 -2.12 -34.18 -55.22
N PRO A 9 -1.77 -32.95 -55.60
CA PRO A 9 -0.61 -32.27 -55.04
C PRO A 9 -0.89 -31.87 -53.59
N ILE A 10 -0.09 -32.37 -52.66
CA ILE A 10 -0.07 -31.94 -51.28
C ILE A 10 0.66 -30.59 -51.23
N LEU A 11 -0.10 -29.52 -51.02
CA LEU A 11 0.45 -28.17 -50.80
C LEU A 11 1.03 -28.09 -49.39
N PHE A 12 2.34 -28.12 -49.27
CA PHE A 12 3.03 -27.83 -48.02
C PHE A 12 3.02 -26.32 -47.77
N ILE A 13 2.18 -25.83 -46.87
CA ILE A 13 2.27 -24.46 -46.36
C ILE A 13 3.42 -24.43 -45.37
N VAL A 14 4.55 -23.89 -45.75
CA VAL A 14 5.66 -23.58 -44.84
C VAL A 14 5.32 -22.27 -44.13
N VAL A 15 4.87 -22.35 -42.89
CA VAL A 15 4.74 -21.18 -42.04
C VAL A 15 6.15 -20.79 -41.58
N VAL A 16 6.72 -19.77 -42.19
CA VAL A 16 7.99 -19.19 -41.73
C VAL A 16 7.69 -18.30 -40.54
N PHE A 17 8.01 -18.75 -39.34
CA PHE A 17 8.07 -17.90 -38.16
C PHE A 17 9.30 -16.98 -38.30
N SER A 18 9.07 -15.72 -38.64
CA SER A 18 10.10 -14.69 -38.60
C SER A 18 10.26 -14.22 -37.15
N PHE A 19 11.37 -14.56 -36.53
CA PHE A 19 11.74 -13.94 -35.27
C PHE A 19 12.26 -12.52 -35.56
N PRO A 20 11.92 -11.50 -34.73
CA PRO A 20 12.48 -10.17 -34.89
C PRO A 20 14.01 -10.23 -34.82
N SER A 21 14.67 -9.42 -35.63
CA SER A 21 16.13 -9.36 -35.60
C SER A 21 16.60 -8.68 -34.29
N ASN A 22 17.82 -9.00 -33.85
CA ASN A 22 18.40 -8.30 -32.67
C ASN A 22 18.44 -6.77 -32.86
N LYS A 23 18.51 -6.30 -34.08
CA LYS A 23 18.49 -4.88 -34.43
C LYS A 23 17.10 -4.26 -34.16
N ASP A 24 16.04 -4.97 -34.56
CA ASP A 24 14.65 -4.49 -34.38
C ASP A 24 14.31 -4.36 -32.86
N ILE A 25 14.76 -5.32 -32.04
CA ILE A 25 14.59 -5.27 -30.57
C ILE A 25 15.36 -4.08 -29.96
N SER A 26 16.62 -3.87 -30.37
CA SER A 26 17.43 -2.75 -29.88
C SER A 26 16.83 -1.40 -30.26
N GLU A 27 16.29 -1.27 -31.48
CA GLU A 27 15.62 -0.06 -31.95
C GLU A 27 14.38 0.26 -31.12
N ALA A 28 13.60 -0.76 -30.68
CA ALA A 28 12.45 -0.55 -29.80
C ALA A 28 12.87 0.09 -28.47
N PHE A 29 13.92 -0.42 -27.79
CA PHE A 29 14.42 0.17 -26.55
C PHE A 29 14.97 1.58 -26.74
N ILE A 30 15.67 1.84 -27.87
CA ILE A 30 16.19 3.19 -28.19
C ILE A 30 15.02 4.17 -28.34
N ASN A 31 13.98 3.78 -29.09
CA ASN A 31 12.80 4.61 -29.30
C ASN A 31 12.09 4.95 -27.98
N VAL A 32 11.90 3.94 -27.09
CA VAL A 32 11.34 4.17 -25.77
C VAL A 32 12.16 5.17 -24.96
N ALA A 33 13.50 5.03 -24.99
CA ALA A 33 14.39 5.96 -24.28
C ALA A 33 14.32 7.37 -24.85
N GLU A 34 14.28 7.53 -26.19
CA GLU A 34 14.18 8.85 -26.85
C GLU A 34 12.86 9.55 -26.53
N VAL A 35 11.74 8.82 -26.47
CA VAL A 35 10.42 9.37 -26.16
C VAL A 35 10.26 9.58 -24.65
N GLY A 36 10.72 8.65 -23.82
CA GLY A 36 10.51 8.65 -22.39
C GLY A 36 11.41 9.62 -21.61
N ASN A 37 12.71 9.68 -21.92
CA ASN A 37 13.66 10.52 -21.19
C ASN A 37 13.23 11.99 -21.04
N PRO A 38 12.70 12.67 -22.08
CA PRO A 38 12.29 14.08 -21.96
C PRO A 38 11.10 14.31 -21.02
N ALA A 39 10.32 13.30 -20.73
CA ALA A 39 9.16 13.37 -19.82
C ALA A 39 9.50 12.92 -18.40
N VAL A 40 10.61 12.22 -18.19
CA VAL A 40 11.06 11.82 -16.84
C VAL A 40 11.91 12.93 -16.23
N VAL A 41 11.74 13.20 -14.94
CA VAL A 41 12.44 14.25 -14.21
C VAL A 41 13.06 13.71 -12.94
N SER A 42 14.12 14.37 -12.44
CA SER A 42 14.62 14.12 -11.09
C SER A 42 13.92 15.05 -10.11
N ILE A 43 13.55 14.55 -8.94
CA ILE A 43 12.96 15.32 -7.85
C ILE A 43 13.96 15.42 -6.72
N LEU A 44 14.22 16.64 -6.27
CA LEU A 44 15.05 16.97 -5.13
C LEU A 44 14.14 17.52 -4.04
N THR A 45 14.23 16.97 -2.84
CA THR A 45 13.49 17.47 -1.68
C THR A 45 14.45 17.88 -0.57
N GLU A 46 14.16 19.01 0.08
CA GLU A 46 14.86 19.45 1.28
C GLU A 46 13.92 19.29 2.48
N LYS A 47 14.40 18.60 3.52
CA LYS A 47 13.71 18.45 4.80
C LYS A 47 14.54 19.13 5.89
N VAL A 48 13.93 20.06 6.61
CA VAL A 48 14.55 20.67 7.78
C VAL A 48 14.27 19.79 8.99
N ILE A 49 15.27 19.08 9.47
CA ILE A 49 15.15 18.28 10.70
C ILE A 49 15.51 19.19 11.87
N GLU A 50 14.51 19.62 12.63
CA GLU A 50 14.75 20.26 13.93
C GLU A 50 15.17 19.17 14.93
N SER A 51 16.46 19.08 15.20
CA SER A 51 16.93 18.18 16.24
C SER A 51 16.60 18.78 17.61
N ASN A 52 15.60 18.25 18.28
CA ASN A 52 15.39 18.48 19.72
C ASN A 52 16.45 17.68 20.51
N TYR A 53 17.71 18.10 20.45
CA TYR A 53 18.67 17.64 21.44
C TYR A 53 18.31 18.27 22.78
N HIS A 54 17.75 17.50 23.68
CA HIS A 54 17.67 17.84 25.09
C HIS A 54 19.07 18.16 25.60
N HIS A 55 19.21 19.34 26.22
CA HIS A 55 20.40 19.83 26.87
C HIS A 55 21.00 18.77 27.80
N PHE A 56 21.97 18.01 27.35
CA PHE A 56 22.95 17.46 28.25
C PHE A 56 23.86 18.61 28.65
N PHE A 57 23.96 18.84 29.95
CA PHE A 57 24.70 19.89 30.62
C PHE A 57 26.10 20.09 29.95
N ASP A 58 26.30 21.24 29.32
CA ASP A 58 27.64 21.73 29.05
C ASP A 58 28.11 22.52 30.27
N PRO A 59 29.14 22.05 31.02
CA PRO A 59 29.66 22.73 32.19
C PRO A 59 30.31 24.06 31.88
N PHE A 60 30.54 24.43 30.63
CA PHE A 60 31.27 25.63 30.17
C PHE A 60 30.40 26.69 29.49
N GLY A 61 29.08 26.53 29.41
CA GLY A 61 28.16 27.61 29.04
C GLY A 61 28.29 28.13 27.59
N GLY A 62 28.82 27.33 26.67
CA GLY A 62 28.85 27.67 25.26
C GLY A 62 27.48 27.49 24.62
N GLN A 63 26.95 28.55 23.97
CA GLN A 63 25.80 28.41 23.08
C GLN A 63 26.23 27.60 21.87
N ILE A 64 25.80 26.32 21.80
CA ILE A 64 25.92 25.52 20.58
C ILE A 64 24.93 26.11 19.59
N PRO A 65 25.35 26.50 18.36
CA PRO A 65 24.41 26.94 17.33
C PRO A 65 23.38 25.86 17.10
N LYS A 66 22.11 26.24 16.95
CA LYS A 66 21.07 25.33 16.46
C LYS A 66 21.42 24.96 15.02
N ASP A 67 22.19 23.90 14.83
CA ASP A 67 22.43 23.35 13.51
C ASP A 67 21.14 22.69 13.01
N GLN A 68 20.45 23.38 12.12
CA GLN A 68 19.39 22.79 11.33
C GLN A 68 20.06 21.82 10.37
N TYR A 69 19.92 20.52 10.63
CA TYR A 69 20.34 19.51 9.67
C TYR A 69 19.36 19.53 8.49
N ARG A 70 19.85 19.88 7.30
CA ARG A 70 19.09 19.74 6.05
C ARG A 70 19.30 18.33 5.52
N GLY A 71 18.25 17.50 5.62
CA GLY A 71 18.19 16.23 4.93
C GLY A 71 17.78 16.45 3.47
N HIS A 72 18.53 15.86 2.53
CA HIS A 72 18.13 15.84 1.13
C HIS A 72 17.66 14.45 0.77
N SER A 73 16.49 14.35 0.14
CA SER A 73 16.01 13.11 -0.48
C SER A 73 15.90 13.31 -1.99
N MET A 74 15.98 12.21 -2.73
CA MET A 74 15.89 12.22 -4.17
C MET A 74 14.96 11.13 -4.66
N GLY A 75 14.21 11.48 -5.71
CA GLY A 75 13.36 10.57 -6.45
C GLY A 75 13.24 10.98 -7.90
N SER A 76 12.28 10.41 -8.56
CA SER A 76 11.94 10.69 -9.95
C SER A 76 10.47 11.12 -10.06
N GLY A 77 10.10 11.69 -11.20
CA GLY A 77 8.73 12.02 -11.55
C GLY A 77 8.52 11.90 -13.04
N VAL A 78 7.27 11.89 -13.47
CA VAL A 78 6.88 11.82 -14.88
C VAL A 78 5.96 12.99 -15.22
N ILE A 79 6.32 13.77 -16.24
CA ILE A 79 5.47 14.85 -16.77
C ILE A 79 4.31 14.21 -17.53
N ILE A 80 3.11 14.33 -16.97
CA ILE A 80 1.87 13.76 -17.53
C ILE A 80 1.04 14.77 -18.32
N ASN A 81 1.27 16.06 -18.09
CA ASN A 81 0.62 17.13 -18.81
C ASN A 81 1.60 18.30 -19.03
N SER A 82 2.09 18.45 -20.26
CA SER A 82 3.05 19.51 -20.59
C SER A 82 2.43 20.90 -20.71
N VAL A 83 1.10 21.00 -20.87
CA VAL A 83 0.39 22.28 -20.97
C VAL A 83 0.17 22.88 -19.60
N GLU A 84 -0.24 22.08 -18.62
CA GLU A 84 -0.49 22.50 -17.25
C GLU A 84 0.75 22.38 -16.33
N GLY A 85 1.75 21.60 -16.76
CA GLY A 85 2.96 21.34 -15.98
C GLY A 85 2.78 20.33 -14.87
N TYR A 86 1.83 19.40 -14.98
CA TYR A 86 1.62 18.35 -13.97
C TYR A 86 2.66 17.23 -14.09
N ILE A 87 3.16 16.83 -12.93
CA ILE A 87 4.11 15.73 -12.74
C ILE A 87 3.50 14.77 -11.74
N VAL A 88 3.51 13.48 -12.04
CA VAL A 88 3.21 12.42 -11.07
C VAL A 88 4.50 11.89 -10.47
N THR A 89 4.47 11.60 -9.16
CA THR A 89 5.56 10.96 -8.42
C THR A 89 4.98 10.11 -7.28
N ASN A 90 5.84 9.44 -6.50
CA ASN A 90 5.40 8.77 -5.29
C ASN A 90 5.23 9.75 -4.12
N ASN A 91 4.27 9.47 -3.24
CA ASN A 91 4.07 10.25 -2.02
C ASN A 91 5.31 10.21 -1.12
N HIS A 92 5.91 9.04 -0.89
CA HIS A 92 7.09 8.90 -0.02
C HIS A 92 8.31 9.68 -0.51
N VAL A 93 8.37 10.08 -1.80
CA VAL A 93 9.45 10.93 -2.35
C VAL A 93 9.35 12.35 -1.83
N ILE A 94 8.11 12.85 -1.61
CA ILE A 94 7.85 14.25 -1.26
C ILE A 94 7.31 14.42 0.17
N GLU A 95 7.09 13.34 0.88
CA GLU A 95 6.56 13.36 2.24
C GLU A 95 7.47 14.16 3.19
N ASP A 96 6.87 15.08 3.94
CA ASP A 96 7.55 16.02 4.85
C ASP A 96 8.58 16.96 4.17
N ALA A 97 8.56 17.10 2.84
CA ALA A 97 9.42 18.05 2.16
C ALA A 97 9.00 19.50 2.42
N ASN A 98 9.97 20.35 2.79
CA ASN A 98 9.75 21.79 2.92
C ASN A 98 9.89 22.51 1.57
N GLU A 99 10.81 22.05 0.72
CA GLU A 99 11.03 22.54 -0.62
C GLU A 99 11.13 21.37 -1.60
N ILE A 100 10.52 21.53 -2.78
CA ILE A 100 10.55 20.54 -3.85
C ILE A 100 11.09 21.21 -5.10
N LYS A 101 12.17 20.67 -5.66
CA LYS A 101 12.77 21.10 -6.93
C LYS A 101 12.76 19.97 -7.95
N VAL A 102 12.46 20.30 -9.17
CA VAL A 102 12.45 19.39 -10.31
C VAL A 102 13.60 19.72 -11.23
N VAL A 103 14.40 18.72 -11.60
CA VAL A 103 15.49 18.86 -12.58
C VAL A 103 15.07 18.13 -13.86
N LEU A 104 14.96 18.91 -14.94
CA LEU A 104 14.59 18.43 -16.26
C LEU A 104 15.78 17.79 -17.00
N LEU A 105 15.52 17.08 -18.12
CA LEU A 105 16.57 16.47 -18.96
C LEU A 105 17.62 17.50 -19.44
N ASP A 106 17.18 18.72 -19.76
CA ASP A 106 18.07 19.81 -20.21
C ASP A 106 18.79 20.53 -19.05
N LYS A 107 18.73 19.96 -17.82
CA LYS A 107 19.35 20.43 -16.59
C LYS A 107 18.74 21.73 -16.02
N ARG A 108 17.60 22.18 -16.53
CA ARG A 108 16.85 23.26 -15.85
C ARG A 108 16.34 22.78 -14.50
N GLU A 109 16.60 23.58 -13.47
CA GLU A 109 16.02 23.39 -12.14
C GLU A 109 14.81 24.30 -11.99
N VAL A 110 13.67 23.74 -11.61
CA VAL A 110 12.40 24.44 -11.49
C VAL A 110 11.80 24.12 -10.13
N GLU A 111 11.32 25.14 -9.40
CA GLU A 111 10.54 24.94 -8.20
C GLU A 111 9.20 24.25 -8.55
N ALA A 112 8.80 23.29 -7.73
CA ALA A 112 7.55 22.55 -7.88
C ALA A 112 6.65 22.79 -6.68
N GLU A 113 5.36 22.95 -6.96
CA GLU A 113 4.31 23.05 -5.97
C GLU A 113 3.63 21.69 -5.81
N LEU A 114 3.42 21.24 -4.58
CA LEU A 114 2.59 20.06 -4.29
C LEU A 114 1.11 20.45 -4.47
N ILE A 115 0.44 19.84 -5.43
CA ILE A 115 -1.00 20.03 -5.65
C ILE A 115 -1.80 19.20 -4.65
N ALA A 116 -1.54 17.90 -4.62
CA ALA A 116 -2.15 16.99 -3.66
C ALA A 116 -1.38 15.66 -3.62
N ALA A 117 -1.59 14.89 -2.56
CA ALA A 117 -1.03 13.57 -2.39
C ALA A 117 -2.04 12.59 -1.82
N ASP A 118 -1.84 11.31 -2.11
CA ASP A 118 -2.64 10.20 -1.59
C ASP A 118 -1.69 9.13 -1.01
N PRO A 119 -1.36 9.20 0.28
CA PRO A 119 -0.48 8.25 0.93
C PRO A 119 -0.92 6.78 0.76
N PRO A 120 -2.23 6.42 0.81
CA PRO A 120 -2.65 5.04 0.65
C PRO A 120 -2.34 4.40 -0.70
N SER A 121 -2.20 5.17 -1.78
CA SER A 121 -1.74 4.69 -3.10
C SER A 121 -0.29 5.02 -3.39
N ASP A 122 0.39 5.71 -2.47
CA ASP A 122 1.76 6.21 -2.64
C ASP A 122 1.94 7.10 -3.89
N LEU A 123 0.96 7.95 -4.20
CA LEU A 123 0.99 8.87 -5.33
C LEU A 123 0.88 10.34 -4.88
N ALA A 124 1.57 11.21 -5.63
CA ALA A 124 1.48 12.66 -5.45
C ALA A 124 1.54 13.37 -6.81
N ILE A 125 0.86 14.52 -6.89
CA ILE A 125 0.86 15.40 -8.06
C ILE A 125 1.59 16.69 -7.72
N LEU A 126 2.62 16.96 -8.50
CA LEU A 126 3.35 18.22 -8.45
C LEU A 126 2.99 19.09 -9.66
N LYS A 127 3.18 20.39 -9.53
CA LYS A 127 3.02 21.37 -10.61
C LYS A 127 4.25 22.23 -10.76
N ILE A 128 4.73 22.36 -12.00
CA ILE A 128 5.80 23.28 -12.38
C ILE A 128 5.31 24.26 -13.45
N LYS A 129 6.03 25.35 -13.68
CA LYS A 129 5.72 26.28 -14.79
C LYS A 129 5.90 25.55 -16.13
N PRO A 130 4.87 25.51 -17.00
CA PRO A 130 4.92 24.78 -18.27
C PRO A 130 5.75 25.55 -19.31
N THR A 131 7.08 25.38 -19.29
CA THR A 131 7.98 26.01 -20.27
C THR A 131 8.74 24.95 -21.05
N ASN A 132 8.36 24.71 -22.30
CA ASN A 132 8.98 23.74 -23.21
C ASN A 132 9.13 22.35 -22.55
N LEU A 133 8.00 21.80 -22.09
CA LEU A 133 7.92 20.48 -21.45
C LEU A 133 7.52 19.41 -22.50
N SER A 134 8.05 18.22 -22.32
CA SER A 134 7.61 17.02 -23.03
C SER A 134 6.63 16.24 -22.16
N THR A 135 5.65 15.59 -22.77
CA THR A 135 4.72 14.67 -22.12
C THR A 135 4.77 13.33 -22.79
N ILE A 136 4.13 12.34 -22.18
CA ILE A 136 4.14 10.95 -22.61
C ILE A 136 2.72 10.43 -22.82
N ASN A 137 2.56 9.45 -23.71
CA ASN A 137 1.30 8.73 -23.87
C ASN A 137 1.09 7.77 -22.70
N LEU A 138 -0.13 7.80 -22.14
CA LEU A 138 -0.53 6.88 -21.08
C LEU A 138 -1.11 5.62 -21.70
N GLY A 139 -0.48 4.48 -21.46
CA GLY A 139 -0.90 3.16 -21.93
C GLY A 139 -2.10 2.60 -21.15
N ASP A 140 -2.27 1.30 -21.20
CA ASP A 140 -3.33 0.56 -20.53
C ASP A 140 -2.72 -0.63 -19.76
N SER A 141 -2.62 -0.48 -18.44
CA SER A 141 -1.98 -1.48 -17.58
C SER A 141 -2.77 -2.78 -17.45
N ASP A 142 -4.09 -2.77 -17.71
CA ASP A 142 -4.93 -3.96 -17.59
C ASP A 142 -4.72 -4.94 -18.76
N LYS A 143 -4.09 -4.45 -19.84
CA LYS A 143 -3.71 -5.29 -21.00
C LYS A 143 -2.35 -5.95 -20.85
N MET A 144 -1.58 -5.60 -19.82
CA MET A 144 -0.23 -6.13 -19.66
C MET A 144 -0.25 -7.62 -19.33
N SER A 145 0.62 -8.36 -20.02
CA SER A 145 0.79 -9.80 -19.81
C SER A 145 2.15 -10.13 -19.22
N VAL A 146 2.20 -11.14 -18.39
CA VAL A 146 3.47 -11.67 -17.85
C VAL A 146 4.37 -12.12 -19.02
N GLY A 147 5.64 -11.68 -18.99
CA GLY A 147 6.62 -11.94 -20.04
C GLY A 147 6.78 -10.80 -21.06
N GLU A 148 5.93 -9.78 -21.05
CA GLU A 148 6.11 -8.60 -21.90
C GLU A 148 7.31 -7.76 -21.47
N TRP A 149 8.05 -7.25 -22.45
CA TRP A 149 9.17 -6.36 -22.21
C TRP A 149 8.71 -5.02 -21.63
N VAL A 150 9.49 -4.55 -20.65
CA VAL A 150 9.29 -3.24 -20.03
C VAL A 150 10.61 -2.48 -19.91
N VAL A 151 10.52 -1.14 -19.91
CA VAL A 151 11.64 -0.22 -19.79
C VAL A 151 11.37 0.70 -18.60
N ALA A 152 12.26 0.68 -17.61
CA ALA A 152 12.20 1.59 -16.48
C ALA A 152 13.16 2.77 -16.72
N ILE A 153 12.69 3.99 -16.46
CA ILE A 153 13.48 5.24 -16.56
C ILE A 153 13.34 6.00 -15.25
N GLY A 154 14.49 6.42 -14.69
CA GLY A 154 14.53 7.20 -13.46
C GLY A 154 15.93 7.75 -13.15
N SER A 155 16.12 8.20 -11.91
CA SER A 155 17.35 8.89 -11.47
C SER A 155 17.97 8.20 -10.24
N PRO A 156 18.49 6.97 -10.39
CA PRO A 156 19.03 6.20 -9.26
C PRO A 156 20.27 6.88 -8.70
N PHE A 157 20.43 6.87 -7.37
CA PHE A 157 21.62 7.32 -6.65
C PHE A 157 22.07 8.77 -6.89
N GLY A 158 21.23 9.61 -7.50
CA GLY A 158 21.55 11.03 -7.60
C GLY A 158 21.60 11.59 -9.03
N LEU A 159 21.77 12.93 -9.13
CA LEU A 159 21.74 13.68 -10.40
C LEU A 159 22.81 13.26 -11.41
N HIS A 160 23.91 12.65 -10.97
CA HIS A 160 24.97 12.17 -11.87
C HIS A 160 24.58 10.87 -12.61
N LEU A 161 23.54 10.18 -12.17
CA LEU A 161 22.95 9.02 -12.83
C LEU A 161 21.50 9.26 -13.27
N ASN A 162 21.11 10.54 -13.42
CA ASN A 162 19.76 10.88 -13.88
C ASN A 162 19.46 10.28 -15.27
N HIS A 163 18.17 10.02 -15.53
CA HIS A 163 17.69 9.45 -16.80
C HIS A 163 18.34 8.08 -17.13
N THR A 164 18.62 7.27 -16.10
CA THR A 164 19.08 5.90 -16.28
C THR A 164 17.95 5.04 -16.85
N VAL A 165 18.26 4.32 -17.92
CA VAL A 165 17.33 3.41 -18.62
C VAL A 165 17.71 1.97 -18.28
N THR A 166 16.77 1.17 -17.81
CA THR A 166 16.93 -0.26 -17.60
C THR A 166 15.79 -1.02 -18.26
N ALA A 167 16.00 -2.28 -18.63
CA ALA A 167 15.00 -3.12 -19.27
C ALA A 167 14.83 -4.44 -18.53
N GLY A 168 13.64 -4.99 -18.64
CA GLY A 168 13.24 -6.26 -18.04
C GLY A 168 11.91 -6.72 -18.61
N ILE A 169 11.24 -7.61 -17.89
CA ILE A 169 9.92 -8.12 -18.27
C ILE A 169 8.92 -7.93 -17.14
N VAL A 170 7.63 -7.94 -17.45
CA VAL A 170 6.57 -8.12 -16.47
C VAL A 170 6.71 -9.51 -15.87
N SER A 171 7.00 -9.58 -14.57
CA SER A 171 7.15 -10.84 -13.83
C SER A 171 5.84 -11.33 -13.23
N ALA A 172 4.95 -10.41 -12.83
CA ALA A 172 3.59 -10.67 -12.35
C ALA A 172 2.75 -9.39 -12.41
N VAL A 173 1.44 -9.54 -12.34
CA VAL A 173 0.47 -8.44 -12.17
C VAL A 173 -0.39 -8.70 -10.94
N GLY A 174 -1.04 -7.66 -10.39
CA GLY A 174 -1.94 -7.79 -9.26
C GLY A 174 -1.24 -8.07 -7.92
N ARG A 175 0.03 -7.65 -7.75
CA ARG A 175 0.75 -7.85 -6.48
C ARG A 175 0.26 -6.87 -5.43
N SER A 176 -0.19 -7.41 -4.30
CA SER A 176 -0.74 -6.67 -3.17
C SER A 176 -0.04 -7.04 -1.86
N SER A 177 -0.24 -6.24 -0.82
CA SER A 177 0.37 -6.45 0.52
C SER A 177 1.90 -6.55 0.49
N VAL A 178 2.53 -5.82 -0.43
CA VAL A 178 3.98 -5.76 -0.58
C VAL A 178 4.59 -4.78 0.41
N MET A 179 4.04 -3.55 0.51
CA MET A 179 4.50 -2.50 1.42
C MET A 179 3.65 -2.48 2.69
N SER A 180 2.33 -2.51 2.56
CA SER A 180 1.40 -2.49 3.70
C SER A 180 0.04 -3.09 3.33
N ARG A 181 -0.54 -3.87 4.24
CA ARG A 181 -1.92 -4.37 4.09
C ARG A 181 -2.97 -3.25 4.07
N ASN A 182 -2.65 -2.09 4.62
CA ASN A 182 -3.57 -0.94 4.66
C ASN A 182 -3.56 -0.13 3.36
N ASN A 183 -2.50 -0.23 2.55
CA ASN A 183 -2.37 0.47 1.29
C ASN A 183 -3.24 -0.14 0.19
N PHE A 184 -3.51 0.66 -0.85
CA PHE A 184 -4.16 0.20 -2.08
C PHE A 184 -3.07 -0.18 -3.08
N GLU A 185 -2.71 -1.45 -3.09
CA GLU A 185 -1.60 -2.01 -3.86
C GLU A 185 -2.15 -3.00 -4.89
N ASP A 186 -1.81 -2.78 -6.16
CA ASP A 186 -2.12 -3.64 -7.29
C ASP A 186 -0.94 -3.67 -8.26
N PHE A 187 0.27 -3.86 -7.70
CA PHE A 187 1.51 -3.60 -8.43
C PHE A 187 1.74 -4.50 -9.64
N ILE A 188 2.34 -3.90 -10.68
CA ILE A 188 3.08 -4.62 -11.70
C ILE A 188 4.44 -4.98 -11.12
N GLN A 189 4.74 -6.27 -11.00
CA GLN A 189 6.07 -6.77 -10.66
C GLN A 189 6.90 -6.91 -11.93
N HIS A 190 8.16 -6.44 -11.93
CA HIS A 190 9.08 -6.53 -13.04
C HIS A 190 10.53 -6.76 -12.56
N ASP A 191 11.40 -7.20 -13.47
CA ASP A 191 12.82 -7.44 -13.18
C ASP A 191 13.77 -6.39 -13.80
N ALA A 192 13.22 -5.35 -14.46
CA ALA A 192 14.02 -4.17 -14.82
C ALA A 192 14.66 -3.58 -13.57
N ALA A 193 15.96 -3.34 -13.60
CA ALA A 193 16.71 -2.89 -12.42
C ALA A 193 16.27 -1.49 -11.99
N ILE A 194 15.66 -1.39 -10.80
CA ILE A 194 15.35 -0.12 -10.13
C ILE A 194 16.07 -0.05 -8.77
N ASN A 195 16.46 1.13 -8.35
CA ASN A 195 17.20 1.37 -7.12
C ASN A 195 16.68 2.67 -6.47
N PRO A 196 17.05 2.97 -5.20
CA PRO A 196 16.69 4.22 -4.56
C PRO A 196 16.99 5.43 -5.46
N GLY A 197 15.98 6.28 -5.68
CA GLY A 197 15.97 7.39 -6.64
C GLY A 197 15.15 7.11 -7.91
N ASN A 198 14.89 5.86 -8.27
CA ASN A 198 13.96 5.52 -9.36
C ASN A 198 12.48 5.60 -8.94
N SER A 199 12.19 5.66 -7.63
CA SER A 199 10.81 5.85 -7.13
C SER A 199 10.19 7.12 -7.73
N GLY A 200 8.95 7.01 -8.22
CA GLY A 200 8.25 8.05 -8.98
C GLY A 200 8.60 8.11 -10.46
N GLY A 201 9.61 7.35 -10.92
CA GLY A 201 9.99 7.26 -12.33
C GLY A 201 9.05 6.38 -13.15
N ALA A 202 9.28 6.35 -14.44
CA ALA A 202 8.43 5.71 -15.42
C ALA A 202 8.73 4.22 -15.62
N LEU A 203 7.67 3.43 -15.85
CA LEU A 203 7.73 2.11 -16.46
C LEU A 203 6.97 2.16 -17.78
N PHE A 204 7.65 1.81 -18.89
CA PHE A 204 7.10 1.85 -20.24
C PHE A 204 6.95 0.45 -20.82
N ASN A 205 5.98 0.27 -21.75
CA ASN A 205 5.99 -0.84 -22.70
C ASN A 205 6.90 -0.53 -23.90
N LEU A 206 7.07 -1.48 -24.83
CA LEU A 206 7.91 -1.26 -26.03
C LEU A 206 7.29 -0.33 -27.09
N ASP A 207 6.02 0.01 -26.97
CA ASP A 207 5.36 1.02 -27.79
C ASP A 207 5.65 2.46 -27.31
N GLY A 208 6.39 2.61 -26.20
CA GLY A 208 6.74 3.90 -25.58
C GLY A 208 5.59 4.51 -24.79
N GLU A 209 4.61 3.71 -24.39
CA GLU A 209 3.50 4.15 -23.54
C GLU A 209 3.84 3.90 -22.07
N LEU A 210 3.50 4.87 -21.22
CA LEU A 210 3.64 4.75 -19.75
C LEU A 210 2.62 3.73 -19.23
N ILE A 211 3.09 2.64 -18.64
CA ILE A 211 2.25 1.57 -18.07
C ILE A 211 2.28 1.50 -16.55
N GLY A 212 3.20 2.23 -15.91
CA GLY A 212 3.27 2.30 -14.45
C GLY A 212 4.26 3.33 -13.94
N ILE A 213 4.18 3.60 -12.63
CA ILE A 213 5.10 4.45 -11.88
C ILE A 213 5.89 3.55 -10.92
N ASN A 214 7.22 3.49 -11.10
CA ASN A 214 8.10 2.71 -10.22
C ASN A 214 7.99 3.21 -8.79
N THR A 215 7.88 2.31 -7.81
CA THR A 215 7.68 2.71 -6.41
C THR A 215 8.59 1.96 -5.43
N ALA A 216 8.65 0.65 -5.47
CA ALA A 216 9.30 -0.17 -4.46
C ALA A 216 10.19 -1.25 -5.07
N ILE A 217 11.11 -1.77 -4.26
CA ILE A 217 11.90 -2.97 -4.55
C ILE A 217 11.74 -3.97 -3.40
N ALA A 218 11.77 -5.26 -3.71
CA ALA A 218 12.07 -6.25 -2.68
C ALA A 218 13.58 -6.20 -2.37
N THR A 219 13.92 -6.34 -1.10
CA THR A 219 15.30 -6.39 -0.62
C THR A 219 15.53 -7.67 0.17
N ASP A 220 16.78 -8.09 0.27
CA ASP A 220 17.19 -9.26 1.07
C ASP A 220 17.27 -8.97 2.58
N GLY A 221 16.88 -7.75 3.01
CA GLY A 221 16.97 -7.31 4.40
C GLY A 221 18.36 -6.84 4.84
N PHE A 222 19.43 -7.17 4.08
CA PHE A 222 20.81 -6.76 4.35
C PHE A 222 21.27 -5.62 3.45
N SER A 223 20.75 -5.54 2.24
CA SER A 223 21.08 -4.52 1.24
C SER A 223 19.83 -3.77 0.80
N ARG A 224 19.98 -2.48 0.51
CA ARG A 224 18.93 -1.68 -0.15
C ARG A 224 19.02 -1.70 -1.67
N ALA A 225 19.82 -2.61 -2.23
CA ALA A 225 19.97 -2.77 -3.67
C ALA A 225 18.89 -3.70 -4.25
N ASN A 226 18.59 -3.51 -5.54
CA ASN A 226 17.68 -4.37 -6.29
C ASN A 226 18.20 -5.82 -6.35
N VAL A 227 17.34 -6.76 -6.03
CA VAL A 227 17.61 -8.22 -6.11
C VAL A 227 16.87 -8.87 -7.30
N GLY A 228 16.49 -8.11 -8.31
CA GLY A 228 15.74 -8.58 -9.49
C GLY A 228 14.22 -8.56 -9.30
N VAL A 229 13.72 -7.82 -8.30
CA VAL A 229 12.28 -7.68 -8.05
C VAL A 229 11.96 -6.21 -7.81
N GLY A 230 11.31 -5.59 -8.79
CA GLY A 230 10.81 -4.23 -8.75
C GLY A 230 9.28 -4.21 -8.84
N PHE A 231 8.68 -3.13 -8.35
CA PHE A 231 7.24 -2.90 -8.35
C PHE A 231 6.91 -1.52 -8.91
N ALA A 232 5.85 -1.47 -9.73
CA ALA A 232 5.30 -0.23 -10.26
C ALA A 232 3.80 -0.15 -10.01
N ILE A 233 3.30 1.05 -9.69
CA ILE A 233 1.87 1.35 -9.57
C ILE A 233 1.29 1.38 -10.99
N PRO A 234 0.24 0.59 -11.30
CA PRO A 234 -0.34 0.51 -12.64
C PRO A 234 -0.87 1.86 -13.13
N ILE A 235 -0.68 2.15 -14.42
CA ILE A 235 -1.07 3.45 -14.97
C ILE A 235 -2.57 3.71 -14.90
N ASN A 236 -3.42 2.68 -14.95
CA ASN A 236 -4.87 2.86 -14.83
C ASN A 236 -5.26 3.32 -13.42
N MET A 237 -4.57 2.82 -12.36
CA MET A 237 -4.71 3.35 -11.01
C MET A 237 -4.20 4.79 -10.92
N VAL A 238 -3.02 5.09 -11.52
CA VAL A 238 -2.45 6.44 -11.56
C VAL A 238 -3.41 7.44 -12.21
N LYS A 239 -3.98 7.11 -13.38
CA LYS A 239 -4.95 7.97 -14.09
C LYS A 239 -6.11 8.38 -13.20
N ARG A 240 -6.68 7.41 -12.49
CA ARG A 240 -7.83 7.64 -11.62
C ARG A 240 -7.47 8.49 -10.41
N VAL A 241 -6.40 8.11 -9.68
CA VAL A 241 -5.92 8.86 -8.50
C VAL A 241 -5.58 10.29 -8.89
N MET A 242 -4.89 10.48 -10.02
CA MET A 242 -4.53 11.79 -10.56
C MET A 242 -5.76 12.65 -10.88
N GLU A 243 -6.79 12.07 -11.53
CA GLU A 243 -8.04 12.77 -11.81
C GLU A 243 -8.66 13.33 -10.53
N ASP A 244 -8.80 12.50 -9.49
CA ASP A 244 -9.36 12.88 -8.20
C ASP A 244 -8.48 13.93 -7.47
N LEU A 245 -7.14 13.75 -7.49
CA LEU A 245 -6.22 14.70 -6.83
C LEU A 245 -6.21 16.08 -7.50
N ILE A 246 -6.32 16.14 -8.83
CA ILE A 246 -6.34 17.41 -9.56
C ILE A 246 -7.69 18.11 -9.42
N SER A 247 -8.83 17.37 -9.45
CA SER A 247 -10.17 17.96 -9.38
C SER A 247 -10.58 18.32 -7.96
N ASP A 248 -10.38 17.41 -7.00
CA ASP A 248 -10.96 17.48 -5.66
C ASP A 248 -9.92 17.62 -4.55
N GLY A 249 -8.63 17.52 -4.88
CA GLY A 249 -7.52 17.55 -3.92
C GLY A 249 -7.41 16.33 -3.02
N LYS A 250 -8.25 15.32 -3.23
CA LYS A 250 -8.28 14.08 -2.45
C LYS A 250 -8.90 12.94 -3.24
N VAL A 251 -8.44 11.71 -3.00
CA VAL A 251 -9.01 10.51 -3.62
C VAL A 251 -10.25 10.05 -2.86
N THR A 252 -11.32 9.84 -3.60
CA THR A 252 -12.57 9.31 -3.04
C THR A 252 -12.76 7.86 -3.48
N ARG A 253 -12.88 6.93 -2.51
CA ARG A 253 -12.97 5.49 -2.76
C ARG A 253 -14.33 4.93 -2.43
N GLY A 254 -14.79 4.00 -3.26
CA GLY A 254 -15.96 3.19 -2.96
C GLY A 254 -15.73 2.35 -1.70
N TRP A 255 -16.81 2.07 -0.99
CA TRP A 255 -16.80 1.33 0.26
C TRP A 255 -18.02 0.42 0.37
N LEU A 256 -17.80 -0.84 0.80
CA LEU A 256 -18.86 -1.81 1.07
C LEU A 256 -19.34 -1.78 2.52
N GLY A 257 -18.41 -1.61 3.46
CA GLY A 257 -18.70 -1.72 4.88
C GLY A 257 -18.69 -3.18 5.38
N VAL A 258 -17.64 -3.91 5.01
CA VAL A 258 -17.38 -5.28 5.47
C VAL A 258 -15.95 -5.40 5.98
N SER A 259 -15.75 -6.30 6.96
CA SER A 259 -14.43 -6.86 7.27
C SER A 259 -14.25 -8.15 6.47
N ILE A 260 -13.10 -8.31 5.85
CA ILE A 260 -12.81 -9.43 4.96
C ILE A 260 -11.49 -10.10 5.31
N GLN A 261 -11.35 -11.38 4.98
CA GLN A 261 -10.10 -12.11 5.10
C GLN A 261 -9.93 -13.10 3.97
N ASP A 262 -8.69 -13.56 3.79
CA ASP A 262 -8.35 -14.58 2.80
C ASP A 262 -8.89 -15.96 3.24
N LEU A 263 -9.16 -16.80 2.25
CA LEU A 263 -9.58 -18.18 2.47
C LEU A 263 -8.37 -19.10 2.67
N ASP A 264 -8.34 -19.82 3.78
CA ASP A 264 -7.43 -20.92 3.96
C ASP A 264 -8.04 -22.25 3.46
N GLU A 265 -7.26 -23.34 3.46
CA GLU A 265 -7.71 -24.65 2.99
C GLU A 265 -8.85 -25.24 3.86
N GLY A 266 -8.82 -24.97 5.16
CA GLY A 266 -9.85 -25.43 6.09
C GLY A 266 -11.18 -24.75 5.84
N MET A 267 -11.15 -23.42 5.66
CA MET A 267 -12.34 -22.61 5.31
C MET A 267 -12.94 -23.03 3.98
N ALA A 268 -12.09 -23.19 2.93
CA ALA A 268 -12.58 -23.61 1.62
C ALA A 268 -13.29 -24.97 1.69
N LYS A 269 -12.72 -25.94 2.42
CA LYS A 269 -13.36 -27.26 2.65
C LYS A 269 -14.67 -27.16 3.44
N ALA A 270 -14.68 -26.35 4.52
CA ALA A 270 -15.87 -26.17 5.36
C ALA A 270 -17.02 -25.53 4.59
N LEU A 271 -16.73 -24.58 3.72
CA LEU A 271 -17.67 -23.84 2.87
C LEU A 271 -17.98 -24.56 1.55
N LYS A 272 -17.34 -25.71 1.29
CA LYS A 272 -17.50 -26.53 0.07
C LYS A 272 -17.15 -25.77 -1.22
N LEU A 273 -16.13 -24.93 -1.15
CA LEU A 273 -15.60 -24.19 -2.31
C LEU A 273 -14.71 -25.10 -3.14
N GLU A 274 -14.66 -24.85 -4.47
CA GLU A 274 -13.81 -25.62 -5.40
C GLU A 274 -12.33 -25.24 -5.24
N ASP A 275 -12.05 -23.97 -4.90
CA ASP A 275 -10.71 -23.43 -4.70
C ASP A 275 -10.69 -22.41 -3.53
N ARG A 276 -9.60 -21.67 -3.37
CA ARG A 276 -9.42 -20.64 -2.34
C ARG A 276 -9.54 -19.22 -2.88
N ASN A 277 -10.03 -19.06 -4.12
CA ASN A 277 -10.25 -17.74 -4.69
C ASN A 277 -11.45 -17.07 -4.02
N GLY A 278 -11.35 -15.76 -3.82
CA GLY A 278 -12.38 -14.98 -3.17
C GLY A 278 -11.94 -14.42 -1.82
N ALA A 279 -12.83 -13.69 -1.20
CA ALA A 279 -12.65 -13.14 0.14
C ALA A 279 -13.90 -13.41 0.98
N ILE A 280 -13.70 -13.99 2.16
CA ILE A 280 -14.80 -14.27 3.10
C ILE A 280 -15.10 -13.03 3.94
N ILE A 281 -16.38 -12.74 4.13
CA ILE A 281 -16.86 -11.70 5.02
C ILE A 281 -16.82 -12.22 6.46
N SER A 282 -15.97 -11.63 7.29
CA SER A 282 -15.89 -11.91 8.72
C SER A 282 -16.84 -11.04 9.55
N GLN A 283 -17.24 -9.87 9.03
CA GLN A 283 -18.19 -8.97 9.67
C GLN A 283 -18.87 -8.07 8.63
N VAL A 284 -20.17 -7.80 8.82
CA VAL A 284 -20.91 -6.76 8.11
C VAL A 284 -21.11 -5.59 9.06
N ILE A 285 -20.68 -4.39 8.62
CA ILE A 285 -20.80 -3.18 9.43
C ILE A 285 -22.24 -2.69 9.39
N LYS A 286 -22.76 -2.34 10.56
CA LYS A 286 -24.12 -1.82 10.70
C LYS A 286 -24.30 -0.51 9.93
N ASP A 287 -25.46 -0.29 9.36
CA ASP A 287 -25.83 0.88 8.56
C ASP A 287 -24.89 1.10 7.34
N SER A 288 -24.30 0.03 6.82
CA SER A 288 -23.40 0.03 5.67
C SER A 288 -24.09 -0.37 4.36
N PRO A 289 -23.51 -0.03 3.20
CA PRO A 289 -23.95 -0.52 1.89
C PRO A 289 -24.09 -2.04 1.80
N ALA A 290 -23.20 -2.77 2.46
CA ALA A 290 -23.24 -4.23 2.49
C ALA A 290 -24.47 -4.76 3.25
N GLU A 291 -24.79 -4.16 4.41
CA GLU A 291 -25.98 -4.52 5.18
C GLU A 291 -27.27 -4.23 4.39
N GLU A 292 -27.36 -3.04 3.78
CA GLU A 292 -28.50 -2.64 2.95
C GLU A 292 -28.70 -3.57 1.75
N ALA A 293 -27.59 -4.08 1.15
CA ALA A 293 -27.64 -5.05 0.07
C ALA A 293 -27.92 -6.48 0.52
N GLY A 294 -28.04 -6.73 1.83
CA GLY A 294 -28.33 -8.04 2.40
C GLY A 294 -27.13 -9.01 2.39
N MET A 295 -25.91 -8.47 2.40
CA MET A 295 -24.71 -9.28 2.62
C MET A 295 -24.69 -9.83 4.04
N LYS A 296 -24.01 -10.95 4.24
CA LYS A 296 -23.95 -11.64 5.54
C LYS A 296 -22.52 -12.07 5.85
N GLU A 297 -22.27 -12.28 7.13
CA GLU A 297 -21.08 -13.00 7.58
C GLU A 297 -21.04 -14.39 6.96
N GLN A 298 -19.85 -14.89 6.66
CA GLN A 298 -19.54 -16.12 5.94
C GLN A 298 -19.91 -16.10 4.43
N ASP A 299 -20.44 -15.01 3.86
CA ASP A 299 -20.48 -14.87 2.41
C ASP A 299 -19.04 -14.84 1.86
N VAL A 300 -18.79 -15.56 0.79
CA VAL A 300 -17.53 -15.49 0.06
C VAL A 300 -17.74 -14.70 -1.23
N ILE A 301 -17.13 -13.53 -1.34
CA ILE A 301 -17.21 -12.71 -2.55
C ILE A 301 -16.22 -13.28 -3.56
N ILE A 302 -16.73 -13.76 -4.71
CA ILE A 302 -15.93 -14.39 -5.77
C ILE A 302 -15.83 -13.54 -7.04
N GLN A 303 -16.71 -12.54 -7.21
CA GLN A 303 -16.70 -11.69 -8.38
C GLN A 303 -17.24 -10.28 -8.08
N VAL A 304 -16.65 -9.26 -8.71
CA VAL A 304 -17.07 -7.86 -8.68
C VAL A 304 -17.18 -7.37 -10.12
N ASP A 305 -18.37 -6.95 -10.58
CA ASP A 305 -18.65 -6.43 -11.94
C ASP A 305 -18.14 -7.30 -13.11
N GLY A 306 -18.06 -8.61 -12.90
CA GLY A 306 -17.55 -9.57 -13.87
C GLY A 306 -16.08 -9.93 -13.70
N GLU A 307 -15.33 -9.23 -12.88
CA GLU A 307 -13.93 -9.53 -12.56
C GLU A 307 -13.85 -10.52 -11.39
N LYS A 308 -12.99 -11.53 -11.50
CA LYS A 308 -12.79 -12.53 -10.45
C LYS A 308 -12.06 -11.92 -9.26
N VAL A 309 -12.48 -12.29 -8.06
CA VAL A 309 -11.79 -11.98 -6.82
C VAL A 309 -10.83 -13.11 -6.49
N ASN A 310 -9.54 -12.80 -6.39
CA ASN A 310 -8.51 -13.78 -6.07
C ASN A 310 -8.28 -13.91 -4.55
N ASP A 311 -8.29 -12.76 -3.84
CA ASP A 311 -8.04 -12.64 -2.41
C ASP A 311 -8.68 -11.36 -1.84
N SER A 312 -8.54 -11.13 -0.54
CA SER A 312 -9.09 -9.96 0.16
C SER A 312 -8.49 -8.63 -0.31
N SER A 313 -7.21 -8.61 -0.66
CA SER A 313 -6.54 -7.42 -1.16
C SER A 313 -7.03 -7.04 -2.56
N ASN A 314 -7.19 -8.03 -3.45
CA ASN A 314 -7.78 -7.84 -4.77
C ASN A 314 -9.22 -7.32 -4.66
N LEU A 315 -10.05 -7.91 -3.77
CA LEU A 315 -11.40 -7.39 -3.51
C LEU A 315 -11.38 -5.93 -3.04
N LYS A 316 -10.50 -5.60 -2.09
CA LYS A 316 -10.34 -4.21 -1.61
C LYS A 316 -10.01 -3.25 -2.75
N ASN A 317 -9.12 -3.62 -3.67
CA ASN A 317 -8.75 -2.81 -4.82
C ASN A 317 -9.93 -2.65 -5.80
N LEU A 318 -10.63 -3.73 -6.15
CA LEU A 318 -11.80 -3.69 -7.03
C LEU A 318 -12.90 -2.78 -6.48
N ILE A 319 -13.24 -2.88 -5.20
CA ILE A 319 -14.26 -2.04 -4.57
C ILE A 319 -13.81 -0.58 -4.49
N SER A 320 -12.56 -0.32 -4.09
CA SER A 320 -12.03 1.04 -3.97
C SER A 320 -11.79 1.71 -5.31
N SER A 321 -11.73 0.95 -6.41
CA SER A 321 -11.73 1.49 -7.77
C SER A 321 -13.10 2.05 -8.18
N GLY A 322 -14.22 1.65 -7.59
CA GLY A 322 -15.54 2.27 -7.74
C GLY A 322 -15.64 3.63 -7.04
N ARG A 323 -16.63 4.43 -7.43
CA ARG A 323 -16.95 5.72 -6.79
C ARG A 323 -18.15 5.56 -5.84
N PRO A 324 -18.29 6.40 -4.82
CA PRO A 324 -19.54 6.45 -4.04
C PRO A 324 -20.76 6.65 -4.93
N ASN A 325 -21.85 5.96 -4.62
CA ASN A 325 -23.09 5.86 -5.37
C ASN A 325 -23.03 5.00 -6.66
N ASP A 326 -21.88 4.44 -7.03
CA ASP A 326 -21.83 3.44 -8.09
C ASP A 326 -22.58 2.18 -7.66
N LYS A 327 -23.29 1.57 -8.60
CA LYS A 327 -23.94 0.28 -8.40
C LYS A 327 -23.03 -0.83 -8.89
N THR A 328 -22.53 -1.61 -7.95
CA THR A 328 -21.60 -2.71 -8.17
C THR A 328 -22.31 -4.03 -8.06
N LYS A 329 -22.12 -4.91 -9.04
CA LYS A 329 -22.67 -6.27 -9.03
C LYS A 329 -21.65 -7.21 -8.40
N LEU A 330 -22.07 -7.87 -7.32
CA LEU A 330 -21.25 -8.88 -6.64
C LEU A 330 -21.85 -10.28 -6.88
N ILE A 331 -20.97 -11.27 -7.05
CA ILE A 331 -21.35 -12.68 -6.93
C ILE A 331 -20.72 -13.19 -5.65
N VAL A 332 -21.55 -13.72 -4.76
CA VAL A 332 -21.12 -14.32 -3.50
C VAL A 332 -21.56 -15.77 -3.43
N ILE A 333 -20.78 -16.60 -2.74
CA ILE A 333 -21.18 -17.95 -2.34
C ILE A 333 -21.72 -17.88 -0.92
N ARG A 334 -22.96 -18.33 -0.72
CA ARG A 334 -23.65 -18.40 0.58
C ARG A 334 -24.27 -19.78 0.72
N ASP A 335 -23.92 -20.52 1.77
CA ASP A 335 -24.42 -21.89 2.03
C ASP A 335 -24.17 -22.85 0.87
N GLY A 336 -23.12 -22.64 0.07
CA GLY A 336 -22.76 -23.43 -1.10
C GLY A 336 -23.44 -23.00 -2.42
N ASP A 337 -24.32 -21.99 -2.39
CA ASP A 337 -25.03 -21.47 -3.56
C ASP A 337 -24.51 -20.11 -3.98
N GLU A 338 -24.39 -19.89 -5.31
CA GLU A 338 -24.10 -18.56 -5.85
C GLU A 338 -25.30 -17.62 -5.71
N LYS A 339 -25.04 -16.41 -5.25
CA LYS A 339 -26.02 -15.32 -5.17
C LYS A 339 -25.49 -14.04 -5.82
N ASN A 340 -26.36 -13.41 -6.60
CA ASN A 340 -26.07 -12.11 -7.20
C ASN A 340 -26.61 -11.01 -6.29
N LEU A 341 -25.78 -10.11 -5.86
CA LEU A 341 -26.12 -8.93 -5.08
C LEU A 341 -25.76 -7.66 -5.87
N ILE A 342 -26.57 -6.61 -5.73
CA ILE A 342 -26.26 -5.29 -6.26
C ILE A 342 -26.09 -4.37 -5.06
N VAL A 343 -24.91 -3.81 -4.92
CA VAL A 343 -24.55 -2.91 -3.82
C VAL A 343 -24.36 -1.52 -4.36
N THR A 344 -24.95 -0.50 -3.74
CA THR A 344 -24.62 0.89 -4.02
C THR A 344 -23.45 1.26 -3.10
N LEU A 345 -22.26 1.53 -3.66
CA LEU A 345 -21.07 1.83 -2.88
C LEU A 345 -21.26 3.11 -2.05
N GLY A 346 -20.82 3.08 -0.81
CA GLY A 346 -20.71 4.24 0.06
C GLY A 346 -19.39 4.98 -0.12
N THR A 347 -19.23 6.09 0.59
CA THR A 347 -17.94 6.76 0.74
C THR A 347 -17.15 6.06 1.85
N ARG A 348 -15.88 5.70 1.58
CA ARG A 348 -15.02 5.15 2.62
C ARG A 348 -14.85 6.17 3.75
N PRO A 349 -15.22 5.85 4.98
CA PRO A 349 -14.98 6.72 6.14
C PRO A 349 -13.46 6.97 6.33
N ASN A 350 -13.10 8.10 6.94
CA ASN A 350 -11.72 8.36 7.33
C ASN A 350 -11.25 7.30 8.34
N GLU A 351 -9.94 7.06 8.45
CA GLU A 351 -9.39 6.06 9.38
C GLU A 351 -9.84 6.28 10.83
N LYS A 352 -9.97 7.55 11.26
CA LYS A 352 -10.49 7.89 12.59
C LYS A 352 -11.96 7.48 12.77
N ASP A 353 -12.76 7.63 11.73
CA ASP A 353 -14.17 7.25 11.75
C ASP A 353 -14.34 5.73 11.61
N LEU A 354 -13.45 5.07 10.86
CA LEU A 354 -13.39 3.61 10.75
C LEU A 354 -13.03 2.98 12.09
N THR A 355 -12.01 3.48 12.79
CA THR A 355 -11.66 3.01 14.13
C THR A 355 -12.82 3.18 15.11
N ALA A 356 -13.57 4.27 15.04
CA ALA A 356 -14.78 4.47 15.85
C ALA A 356 -15.91 3.50 15.48
N THR A 357 -16.08 3.20 14.19
CA THR A 357 -17.16 2.31 13.70
C THR A 357 -16.82 0.83 13.92
N TYR A 358 -15.56 0.43 13.75
CA TYR A 358 -15.08 -0.92 14.07
C TYR A 358 -15.02 -1.17 15.59
N SER A 359 -14.88 -0.11 16.41
CA SER A 359 -14.83 -0.21 17.88
C SER A 359 -16.16 -0.60 18.53
N SER A 360 -17.26 -0.66 17.78
CA SER A 360 -18.51 -1.19 18.31
C SER A 360 -18.60 -2.72 18.32
N GLY A 361 -17.56 -3.44 17.87
CA GLY A 361 -17.51 -4.92 17.87
C GLY A 361 -16.12 -5.54 17.99
N VAL A 362 -15.04 -4.83 17.61
CA VAL A 362 -13.65 -5.31 17.76
C VAL A 362 -12.83 -4.18 18.37
N LYS A 363 -12.42 -4.34 19.62
CA LYS A 363 -11.58 -3.36 20.32
C LYS A 363 -10.24 -3.24 19.61
N SER A 364 -9.85 -2.02 19.23
CA SER A 364 -8.55 -1.71 18.64
C SER A 364 -7.44 -1.94 19.66
N PHE A 365 -6.21 -2.17 19.17
CA PHE A 365 -5.04 -2.09 20.03
C PHE A 365 -4.86 -0.65 20.52
N ASP A 366 -4.47 -0.51 21.78
CA ASP A 366 -4.12 0.78 22.37
C ASP A 366 -2.72 1.28 21.93
N LEU A 367 -2.25 2.37 22.53
CA LEU A 367 -0.94 2.95 22.21
C LEU A 367 0.25 2.02 22.55
N LEU A 368 0.04 1.02 23.41
CA LEU A 368 1.04 0.03 23.80
C LEU A 368 0.99 -1.23 22.94
N GLY A 369 -0.03 -1.34 22.09
CA GLY A 369 -0.31 -2.52 21.28
C GLY A 369 -1.00 -3.63 22.05
N LEU A 370 -1.74 -3.30 23.10
CA LEU A 370 -2.56 -4.24 23.88
C LEU A 370 -4.03 -4.15 23.46
N ARG A 371 -4.68 -5.29 23.50
CA ARG A 371 -6.13 -5.41 23.50
C ARG A 371 -6.55 -6.09 24.81
N VAL A 372 -7.42 -5.45 25.54
CA VAL A 372 -7.83 -5.89 26.87
C VAL A 372 -9.34 -5.99 27.00
N GLU A 373 -9.81 -6.78 27.95
CA GLU A 373 -11.20 -6.85 28.38
C GLU A 373 -11.30 -6.72 29.90
N THR A 374 -12.42 -6.21 30.40
CA THR A 374 -12.68 -6.18 31.84
C THR A 374 -12.67 -7.61 32.41
N TYR A 375 -11.90 -7.81 33.47
CA TYR A 375 -11.79 -9.08 34.17
C TYR A 375 -12.47 -8.98 35.53
N GLU A 376 -13.44 -9.84 35.75
CA GLU A 376 -14.09 -10.05 37.06
C GLU A 376 -13.96 -11.53 37.43
N THR A 377 -13.65 -11.78 38.68
CA THR A 377 -13.53 -13.15 39.19
C THR A 377 -14.94 -13.75 39.39
N GLU A 378 -15.20 -14.93 38.84
CA GLU A 378 -16.42 -15.69 39.15
C GLU A 378 -16.50 -16.03 40.65
N ASP A 379 -17.70 -15.93 41.26
CA ASP A 379 -17.93 -16.28 42.65
C ASP A 379 -17.49 -17.73 42.95
N GLY A 380 -16.56 -17.87 43.89
CA GLY A 380 -16.04 -19.18 44.32
C GLY A 380 -14.65 -19.54 43.81
N VAL A 381 -14.01 -18.73 42.99
CA VAL A 381 -12.62 -18.92 42.55
C VAL A 381 -11.69 -18.18 43.54
N LEU A 382 -10.70 -18.88 44.08
CA LEU A 382 -9.62 -18.29 44.88
C LEU A 382 -8.68 -17.52 43.96
N SER A 383 -9.03 -16.29 43.58
CA SER A 383 -8.16 -15.37 42.85
C SER A 383 -7.56 -14.35 43.82
N MET A 384 -6.28 -14.02 43.63
CA MET A 384 -5.61 -12.96 44.40
C MET A 384 -6.12 -11.54 44.06
N VAL A 385 -6.84 -11.42 42.93
CA VAL A 385 -7.40 -10.16 42.44
C VAL A 385 -8.84 -10.37 42.01
N LYS A 386 -9.70 -9.44 42.37
CA LYS A 386 -11.14 -9.50 42.08
C LYS A 386 -11.50 -8.79 40.79
N GLU A 387 -10.76 -7.76 40.43
CA GLU A 387 -11.05 -6.84 39.33
C GLU A 387 -9.76 -6.46 38.60
N GLY A 388 -9.86 -6.14 37.31
CA GLY A 388 -8.74 -5.71 36.48
C GLY A 388 -9.10 -5.74 35.01
N VAL A 389 -8.10 -5.68 34.12
CA VAL A 389 -8.26 -5.96 32.69
C VAL A 389 -7.36 -7.10 32.28
N LYS A 390 -7.90 -8.03 31.50
CA LYS A 390 -7.19 -9.18 30.96
C LYS A 390 -6.69 -8.88 29.56
N VAL A 391 -5.43 -9.18 29.31
CA VAL A 391 -4.81 -9.06 27.99
C VAL A 391 -5.35 -10.16 27.06
N LEU A 392 -6.07 -9.76 26.02
CA LEU A 392 -6.63 -10.65 25.02
C LEU A 392 -5.65 -10.89 23.88
N GLU A 393 -4.96 -9.85 23.45
CA GLU A 393 -4.07 -9.91 22.28
C GLU A 393 -2.99 -8.84 22.38
N ILE A 394 -1.82 -9.13 21.79
CA ILE A 394 -0.68 -8.23 21.76
C ILE A 394 -0.28 -8.07 20.29
N LYS A 395 -0.15 -6.83 19.86
CA LYS A 395 0.28 -6.50 18.50
C LYS A 395 1.77 -6.81 18.35
N PRO A 396 2.17 -7.69 17.40
CA PRO A 396 3.58 -7.98 17.15
C PRO A 396 4.38 -6.71 16.86
N GLY A 397 5.57 -6.57 17.48
CA GLY A 397 6.44 -5.41 17.35
C GLY A 397 5.98 -4.16 18.10
N SER A 398 5.00 -4.26 18.96
CA SER A 398 4.57 -3.16 19.85
C SER A 398 5.42 -3.04 21.11
N PRO A 399 5.36 -1.90 21.85
CA PRO A 399 6.01 -1.77 23.14
C PRO A 399 5.71 -2.92 24.10
N ALA A 400 4.46 -3.35 24.20
CA ALA A 400 4.06 -4.47 25.06
C ALA A 400 4.63 -5.83 24.64
N ASP A 401 4.84 -6.05 23.34
CA ASP A 401 5.44 -7.29 22.81
C ASP A 401 6.93 -7.40 23.16
N TYR A 402 7.65 -6.27 23.09
CA TYR A 402 9.08 -6.25 23.47
C TYR A 402 9.31 -6.47 24.98
N GLU A 403 8.35 -6.13 25.82
CA GLU A 403 8.49 -6.14 27.28
C GLU A 403 7.86 -7.36 27.95
N ASN A 404 7.67 -8.44 27.19
CA ASN A 404 7.16 -9.73 27.71
C ASN A 404 5.81 -9.64 28.43
N ILE A 405 4.89 -8.79 28.01
CA ILE A 405 3.49 -8.93 28.37
C ILE A 405 2.94 -10.13 27.59
N HIS A 406 2.15 -10.97 28.24
CA HIS A 406 1.59 -12.17 27.61
C HIS A 406 0.08 -12.13 27.56
N GLN A 407 -0.49 -12.77 26.53
CA GLN A 407 -1.91 -13.04 26.48
C GLN A 407 -2.36 -13.79 27.74
N GLY A 408 -3.42 -13.30 28.38
CA GLY A 408 -3.95 -13.85 29.63
C GLY A 408 -3.40 -13.19 30.87
N ASP A 409 -2.43 -12.27 30.80
CA ASP A 409 -2.02 -11.44 31.92
C ASP A 409 -3.20 -10.54 32.35
N ILE A 410 -3.34 -10.32 33.66
CA ILE A 410 -4.35 -9.43 34.21
C ILE A 410 -3.66 -8.17 34.76
N ILE A 411 -3.93 -7.02 34.16
CA ILE A 411 -3.38 -5.72 34.59
C ILE A 411 -4.29 -5.17 35.66
N VAL A 412 -3.71 -4.85 36.80
CA VAL A 412 -4.42 -4.40 38.01
C VAL A 412 -3.99 -3.02 38.50
N GLU A 413 -2.86 -2.49 38.00
CA GLU A 413 -2.36 -1.18 38.32
C GLU A 413 -1.51 -0.63 37.19
N ILE A 414 -1.66 0.66 36.89
CA ILE A 414 -0.83 1.42 35.96
C ILE A 414 -0.30 2.65 36.71
N GLY A 415 1.03 2.72 36.88
CA GLY A 415 1.65 3.75 37.69
C GLY A 415 1.14 3.71 39.16
N LYS A 416 0.24 4.61 39.50
CA LYS A 416 -0.42 4.67 40.81
C LYS A 416 -1.94 4.45 40.72
N ASN A 417 -2.45 4.22 39.55
CA ASN A 417 -3.87 4.08 39.29
C ASN A 417 -4.27 2.60 39.37
N THR A 418 -5.20 2.27 40.25
CA THR A 418 -5.80 0.93 40.32
C THR A 418 -6.73 0.73 39.12
N ILE A 419 -6.62 -0.40 38.49
CA ILE A 419 -7.40 -0.77 37.31
C ILE A 419 -8.44 -1.82 37.70
N ALA A 420 -9.72 -1.45 37.63
CA ALA A 420 -10.83 -2.34 37.92
C ALA A 420 -11.53 -2.77 36.62
N ASP A 421 -11.55 -1.91 35.59
CA ASP A 421 -12.21 -2.12 34.33
C ASP A 421 -11.47 -1.43 33.18
N GLU A 422 -11.98 -1.58 31.95
CA GLU A 422 -11.42 -0.97 30.74
C GLU A 422 -11.49 0.56 30.76
N ASN A 423 -12.47 1.17 31.43
CA ASN A 423 -12.55 2.63 31.50
C ASN A 423 -11.42 3.17 32.36
N ASN A 424 -11.15 2.52 33.51
CA ASN A 424 -10.01 2.87 34.37
C ASN A 424 -8.69 2.68 33.62
N TYR A 425 -8.57 1.58 32.84
CA TYR A 425 -7.39 1.28 32.03
C TYR A 425 -7.13 2.38 30.99
N ASN A 426 -8.13 2.72 30.19
CA ASN A 426 -8.01 3.75 29.16
C ASN A 426 -7.70 5.13 29.75
N SER A 427 -8.39 5.51 30.83
CA SER A 427 -8.13 6.79 31.51
C SER A 427 -6.73 6.86 32.10
N ALA A 428 -6.20 5.76 32.63
CA ALA A 428 -4.84 5.72 33.16
C ALA A 428 -3.78 5.83 32.05
N LEU A 429 -4.07 5.38 30.83
CA LEU A 429 -3.16 5.52 29.69
C LEU A 429 -3.16 6.94 29.09
N GLU A 430 -4.23 7.71 29.23
CA GLU A 430 -4.30 9.11 28.77
C GLU A 430 -3.25 10.02 29.43
N ASP A 431 -2.75 9.64 30.60
CA ASP A 431 -1.71 10.37 31.34
C ASP A 431 -0.30 10.17 30.75
N TYR A 432 -0.12 9.29 29.76
CA TYR A 432 1.18 8.92 29.19
C TYR A 432 1.26 9.23 27.69
N SER A 433 2.47 9.56 27.23
CA SER A 433 2.81 9.90 25.86
C SER A 433 4.04 9.14 25.39
N LEU A 434 4.32 9.19 24.06
CA LEU A 434 5.57 8.64 23.51
C LEU A 434 6.79 9.25 24.23
N GLY A 435 7.71 8.37 24.66
CA GLY A 435 8.91 8.73 25.45
C GLY A 435 8.72 8.65 26.96
N ASP A 436 7.51 8.41 27.47
CA ASP A 436 7.29 8.23 28.90
C ASP A 436 7.58 6.78 29.33
N THR A 437 8.04 6.63 30.58
CA THR A 437 8.17 5.29 31.19
C THR A 437 6.90 4.96 31.94
N ILE A 438 6.27 3.86 31.57
CA ILE A 438 5.06 3.34 32.19
C ILE A 438 5.39 2.09 33.03
N MET A 439 4.74 1.92 34.19
CA MET A 439 4.90 0.74 35.01
C MET A 439 3.55 0.08 35.27
N PHE A 440 3.48 -1.20 34.92
CA PHE A 440 2.33 -2.06 35.17
C PHE A 440 2.56 -2.98 36.36
N ARG A 441 1.52 -3.19 37.14
CA ARG A 441 1.41 -4.35 38.02
C ARG A 441 0.43 -5.32 37.37
N ILE A 442 0.91 -6.51 37.08
CA ILE A 442 0.13 -7.56 36.41
C ILE A 442 0.07 -8.82 37.29
N LEU A 443 -0.95 -9.64 37.05
CA LEU A 443 -0.97 -11.03 37.50
C LEU A 443 -0.78 -11.94 36.30
N ARG A 444 0.24 -12.80 36.34
CA ARG A 444 0.46 -13.91 35.43
C ARG A 444 0.14 -15.21 36.10
N GLY A 445 -1.01 -15.80 35.82
CA GLY A 445 -1.60 -16.84 36.65
C GLY A 445 -1.90 -16.29 38.02
N ASN A 446 -1.27 -16.87 39.11
CA ASN A 446 -1.43 -16.42 40.48
C ASN A 446 -0.19 -15.63 41.01
N SER A 447 0.73 -15.22 40.13
CA SER A 447 1.96 -14.52 40.52
C SER A 447 1.89 -13.05 40.15
N PRO A 448 1.94 -12.12 41.13
CA PRO A 448 2.02 -10.69 40.87
C PRO A 448 3.44 -10.32 40.40
N LEU A 449 3.56 -9.48 39.36
CA LEU A 449 4.82 -8.91 38.90
C LEU A 449 4.65 -7.47 38.44
N TYR A 450 5.75 -6.72 38.46
CA TYR A 450 5.83 -5.40 37.85
C TYR A 450 6.59 -5.48 36.53
N ILE A 451 6.08 -4.77 35.56
CA ILE A 451 6.73 -4.58 34.26
C ILE A 451 6.79 -3.07 34.02
N ALA A 452 7.98 -2.56 33.70
CA ALA A 452 8.17 -1.15 33.39
C ALA A 452 8.89 -1.01 32.06
N PHE A 453 8.41 -0.15 31.17
CA PHE A 453 8.97 0.07 29.85
C PHE A 453 8.70 1.49 29.33
N GLU A 454 9.47 1.89 28.33
CA GLU A 454 9.31 3.17 27.64
C GLU A 454 8.34 3.02 26.46
N ILE A 455 7.45 3.99 26.31
CA ILE A 455 6.48 4.02 25.21
C ILE A 455 7.20 4.61 23.99
N ASN A 456 7.56 3.75 23.00
CA ASN A 456 8.32 4.11 21.79
C ASN A 456 7.44 4.20 20.56
#